data_ca5f387e5abf956bfb3638a6fc10722b
#
_entry.id   ca5f387e5abf956bfb3638a6fc10722b
#
_cell.length_a   1.000
_cell.length_b   1.000
_cell.length_c   1.000
_cell.angle_alpha   90.00
_cell.angle_beta   90.00
_cell.angle_gamma   90.00
#
_symmetry.space_group_name_H-M   'P 1'
#
loop_
_entity.id
_entity.type
_entity.pdbx_description
1 polymer ?
#
loop_
_entity_poly.entity_id
_entity_poly.type
_entity_poly.pdbx_seq_one_letter_code
_entity_poly.pdbx_strand_id
1 'polypeptide(L)'
;MTSYYVAWWNVENLFDKKNSGHRTDKLERTLENELKGWTAAIRDKKLKQLASIIVRMNGGQGPDLLGVCEVENREIITMLVDRLSILGRPYDIVHTESKDNRGIDVAFIYDTTAFTVESDADGDKIFDHWIVKRNATRDILQVNFMTRHKRRLVAIANHWPSRSGGQFESEPYRIIAGETLAYFHERIREIHGDDVAVVAMGDFNDEPFDRSLMHYALSYRHKERATRATNPTFLNLMWPLMGDGRGSHYFDGFGMLDQFLVSEGVVKSGLPFSVKDKSVEVLNFPEMLKGRYKQPKRFGRPSSASTFDETGFSDHFPIAMVIEEKD
;
A
#
# COMPACT_ATOMS: atom_id res chain seq x y z
N MET A 1 -9.60 -19.48 -15.80
CA MET A 1 -8.56 -18.60 -15.24
C MET A 1 -9.19 -17.30 -14.82
N THR A 2 -9.03 -16.92 -13.58
CA THR A 2 -9.57 -15.68 -13.00
C THR A 2 -8.45 -14.67 -12.82
N SER A 3 -8.71 -13.40 -13.13
CA SER A 3 -7.74 -12.32 -12.95
C SER A 3 -8.21 -11.37 -11.86
N TYR A 4 -7.28 -10.93 -11.02
CA TYR A 4 -7.48 -9.93 -9.97
C TYR A 4 -6.55 -8.75 -10.21
N TYR A 5 -7.12 -7.56 -10.32
CA TYR A 5 -6.35 -6.32 -10.42
C TYR A 5 -6.04 -5.81 -9.01
N VAL A 6 -4.76 -5.85 -8.67
CA VAL A 6 -4.24 -5.45 -7.36
C VAL A 6 -3.49 -4.14 -7.50
N ALA A 7 -3.81 -3.15 -6.68
CA ALA A 7 -3.17 -1.84 -6.70
C ALA A 7 -2.70 -1.41 -5.30
N TRP A 8 -1.75 -0.49 -5.28
CA TRP A 8 -1.28 0.19 -4.08
C TRP A 8 -1.15 1.68 -4.35
N TRP A 9 -1.51 2.52 -3.36
CA TRP A 9 -1.33 3.96 -3.46
C TRP A 9 -1.07 4.62 -2.10
N ASN A 10 0.03 5.35 -1.96
CA ASN A 10 0.17 6.37 -0.93
C ASN A 10 -0.67 7.59 -1.35
N VAL A 11 -1.71 7.91 -0.58
CA VAL A 11 -2.70 8.94 -0.94
C VAL A 11 -2.37 10.33 -0.39
N GLU A 12 -1.17 10.53 0.14
CA GLU A 12 -0.68 11.81 0.67
C GLU A 12 -1.60 12.44 1.72
N ASN A 13 -1.52 11.99 2.99
CA ASN A 13 -2.16 12.63 4.14
C ASN A 13 -3.69 12.84 3.97
N LEU A 14 -4.43 11.77 3.79
CA LEU A 14 -5.90 11.80 3.75
C LEU A 14 -6.46 11.81 5.17
N PHE A 15 -6.68 13.01 5.72
CA PHE A 15 -7.26 13.22 7.05
C PHE A 15 -8.78 13.43 6.99
N ASP A 16 -9.47 13.07 8.08
CA ASP A 16 -10.84 13.49 8.34
C ASP A 16 -10.90 14.97 8.70
N LYS A 17 -12.11 15.51 8.90
CA LYS A 17 -12.35 16.91 9.28
C LYS A 17 -11.58 17.27 10.56
N LYS A 18 -11.21 18.55 10.71
CA LYS A 18 -10.44 19.04 11.86
C LYS A 18 -11.01 18.62 13.22
N ASN A 19 -12.32 18.64 13.40
CA ASN A 19 -13.00 18.26 14.64
C ASN A 19 -13.64 16.87 14.49
N SER A 20 -12.86 15.87 14.14
CA SER A 20 -13.30 14.47 14.10
C SER A 20 -13.47 13.95 15.52
N GLY A 21 -14.64 13.40 15.84
CA GLY A 21 -14.90 12.76 17.15
C GLY A 21 -14.22 11.38 17.31
N HIS A 22 -13.44 10.95 16.33
CA HIS A 22 -12.78 9.64 16.33
C HIS A 22 -11.32 9.70 16.79
N ARG A 23 -10.79 10.89 17.10
CA ARG A 23 -9.41 11.06 17.56
C ARG A 23 -9.30 10.95 19.07
N THR A 24 -8.19 10.39 19.54
CA THR A 24 -7.79 10.52 20.94
C THR A 24 -7.39 11.98 21.23
N ASP A 25 -7.52 12.44 22.48
CA ASP A 25 -7.10 13.79 22.90
C ASP A 25 -5.63 14.09 22.55
N LYS A 26 -4.77 13.07 22.58
CA LYS A 26 -3.36 13.20 22.20
C LYS A 26 -3.22 13.49 20.71
N LEU A 27 -3.92 12.73 19.87
CA LEU A 27 -3.87 12.87 18.42
C LEU A 27 -4.50 14.19 17.97
N GLU A 28 -5.63 14.58 18.58
CA GLU A 28 -6.27 15.86 18.29
C GLU A 28 -5.31 17.04 18.54
N ARG A 29 -4.64 17.05 19.70
CA ARG A 29 -3.63 18.07 20.02
C ARG A 29 -2.44 18.06 19.04
N THR A 30 -1.97 16.89 18.64
CA THR A 30 -0.86 16.75 17.70
C THR A 30 -1.24 17.29 16.31
N LEU A 31 -2.46 17.02 15.86
CA LEU A 31 -2.95 17.41 14.53
C LEU A 31 -3.52 18.82 14.47
N GLU A 32 -3.73 19.50 15.60
CA GLU A 32 -4.35 20.83 15.62
C GLU A 32 -3.68 21.84 14.68
N ASN A 33 -2.35 21.86 14.67
CA ASN A 33 -1.57 22.72 13.78
C ASN A 33 -1.41 22.14 12.37
N GLU A 34 -1.36 20.82 12.24
CA GLU A 34 -1.25 20.12 10.96
C GLU A 34 -2.52 20.30 10.12
N LEU A 35 -3.70 20.37 10.77
CA LEU A 35 -5.00 20.48 10.09
C LEU A 35 -5.53 21.92 10.01
N LYS A 36 -4.71 22.92 10.27
CA LYS A 36 -5.14 24.33 10.38
C LYS A 36 -5.90 24.84 9.14
N GLY A 37 -5.54 24.40 7.95
CA GLY A 37 -6.23 24.74 6.70
C GLY A 37 -7.14 23.64 6.15
N TRP A 38 -7.26 22.52 6.83
CA TRP A 38 -8.00 21.35 6.36
C TRP A 38 -9.50 21.51 6.64
N THR A 39 -10.22 22.10 5.69
CA THR A 39 -11.67 22.24 5.76
C THR A 39 -12.38 21.03 5.15
N ALA A 40 -13.66 20.86 5.46
CA ALA A 40 -14.49 19.83 4.82
C ALA A 40 -14.50 19.96 3.29
N ALA A 41 -14.51 21.17 2.76
CA ALA A 41 -14.49 21.42 1.31
C ALA A 41 -13.16 20.96 0.68
N ILE A 42 -12.00 21.21 1.33
CA ILE A 42 -10.69 20.75 0.87
C ILE A 42 -10.59 19.22 0.93
N ARG A 43 -11.03 18.60 2.05
CA ARG A 43 -11.12 17.16 2.18
C ARG A 43 -11.96 16.54 1.06
N ASP A 44 -13.14 17.09 0.80
CA ASP A 44 -14.06 16.56 -0.22
C ASP A 44 -13.48 16.70 -1.63
N LYS A 45 -12.73 17.75 -1.93
CA LYS A 45 -11.96 17.87 -3.18
C LYS A 45 -10.89 16.79 -3.29
N LYS A 46 -10.10 16.57 -2.24
CA LYS A 46 -9.10 15.51 -2.23
C LYS A 46 -9.72 14.15 -2.46
N LEU A 47 -10.79 13.81 -1.75
CA LEU A 47 -11.52 12.56 -1.95
C LEU A 47 -12.02 12.40 -3.39
N LYS A 48 -12.54 13.48 -4.01
CA LYS A 48 -12.98 13.48 -5.40
C LYS A 48 -11.81 13.22 -6.36
N GLN A 49 -10.66 13.86 -6.13
CA GLN A 49 -9.46 13.66 -6.94
C GLN A 49 -8.96 12.21 -6.84
N LEU A 50 -8.83 11.66 -5.64
CA LEU A 50 -8.40 10.28 -5.44
C LEU A 50 -9.37 9.28 -6.09
N ALA A 51 -10.68 9.44 -5.85
CA ALA A 51 -11.69 8.58 -6.45
C ALA A 51 -11.66 8.61 -7.98
N SER A 52 -11.42 9.79 -8.59
CA SER A 52 -11.35 9.92 -10.05
C SER A 52 -10.23 9.08 -10.68
N ILE A 53 -9.13 8.86 -9.96
CA ILE A 53 -8.04 7.99 -10.41
C ILE A 53 -8.38 6.53 -10.17
N ILE A 54 -8.89 6.18 -8.98
CA ILE A 54 -9.24 4.80 -8.65
C ILE A 54 -10.30 4.23 -9.62
N VAL A 55 -11.30 5.03 -9.96
CA VAL A 55 -12.34 4.64 -10.95
C VAL A 55 -11.74 4.30 -12.33
N ARG A 56 -10.63 4.92 -12.71
CA ARG A 56 -9.97 4.66 -14.02
C ARG A 56 -9.04 3.45 -14.01
N MET A 57 -8.67 2.94 -12.85
CA MET A 57 -7.86 1.72 -12.74
C MET A 57 -8.57 0.55 -13.42
N ASN A 58 -7.81 -0.45 -13.86
CA ASN A 58 -8.35 -1.65 -14.52
C ASN A 58 -9.24 -1.33 -15.72
N GLY A 59 -8.83 -0.39 -16.56
CA GLY A 59 -9.62 -0.01 -17.74
C GLY A 59 -11.00 0.61 -17.41
N GLY A 60 -11.14 1.22 -16.25
CA GLY A 60 -12.39 1.84 -15.79
C GLY A 60 -13.29 0.91 -14.97
N GLN A 61 -12.79 -0.28 -14.59
CA GLN A 61 -13.52 -1.24 -13.74
C GLN A 61 -13.18 -1.10 -12.26
N GLY A 62 -12.15 -0.33 -11.93
CA GLY A 62 -11.62 -0.23 -10.58
C GLY A 62 -10.83 -1.48 -10.13
N PRO A 63 -10.09 -1.40 -9.03
CA PRO A 63 -9.29 -2.51 -8.51
C PRO A 63 -10.16 -3.57 -7.82
N ASP A 64 -9.70 -4.82 -7.84
CA ASP A 64 -10.28 -5.89 -7.03
C ASP A 64 -9.74 -5.83 -5.59
N LEU A 65 -8.48 -5.40 -5.42
CA LEU A 65 -7.83 -5.16 -4.13
C LEU A 65 -6.97 -3.89 -4.25
N LEU A 66 -7.21 -2.91 -3.40
CA LEU A 66 -6.44 -1.67 -3.31
C LEU A 66 -5.88 -1.53 -1.89
N GLY A 67 -4.56 -1.55 -1.76
CA GLY A 67 -3.88 -1.09 -0.56
C GLY A 67 -3.67 0.42 -0.61
N VAL A 68 -3.87 1.08 0.52
CA VAL A 68 -3.64 2.53 0.65
C VAL A 68 -2.86 2.83 1.93
N CYS A 69 -2.09 3.89 1.93
CA CYS A 69 -1.50 4.44 3.15
C CYS A 69 -1.65 5.95 3.22
N GLU A 70 -1.27 6.51 4.38
CA GLU A 70 -1.51 7.91 4.76
C GLU A 70 -3.00 8.24 4.84
N VAL A 71 -3.80 7.31 5.33
CA VAL A 71 -5.21 7.48 5.69
C VAL A 71 -5.34 7.56 7.22
N GLU A 72 -6.23 8.42 7.71
CA GLU A 72 -6.32 8.66 9.16
C GLU A 72 -7.15 7.60 9.90
N ASN A 73 -8.32 7.24 9.38
CA ASN A 73 -9.26 6.37 10.08
C ASN A 73 -10.21 5.69 9.10
N ARG A 74 -11.00 4.73 9.61
CA ARG A 74 -11.99 4.00 8.79
C ARG A 74 -13.03 4.93 8.17
N GLU A 75 -13.43 6.00 8.86
CA GLU A 75 -14.45 6.95 8.39
C GLU A 75 -14.04 7.63 7.09
N ILE A 76 -12.81 8.14 7.03
CA ILE A 76 -12.32 8.80 5.82
C ILE A 76 -12.16 7.83 4.65
N ILE A 77 -11.81 6.57 4.95
CA ILE A 77 -11.75 5.52 3.92
C ILE A 77 -13.15 5.18 3.41
N THR A 78 -14.14 5.09 4.31
CA THR A 78 -15.55 4.90 3.94
C THR A 78 -16.03 6.02 3.02
N MET A 79 -15.70 7.27 3.32
CA MET A 79 -16.03 8.41 2.45
C MET A 79 -15.36 8.32 1.07
N LEU A 80 -14.18 7.71 0.98
CA LEU A 80 -13.53 7.43 -0.31
C LEU A 80 -14.27 6.33 -1.06
N VAL A 81 -14.60 5.22 -0.39
CA VAL A 81 -15.34 4.08 -0.96
C VAL A 81 -16.71 4.50 -1.48
N ASP A 82 -17.45 5.35 -0.75
CA ASP A 82 -18.75 5.88 -1.19
C ASP A 82 -18.66 6.57 -2.56
N ARG A 83 -17.53 7.22 -2.86
CA ARG A 83 -17.30 7.87 -4.15
C ARG A 83 -16.95 6.90 -5.29
N LEU A 84 -16.66 5.64 -4.95
CA LEU A 84 -16.44 4.57 -5.92
C LEU A 84 -17.73 3.86 -6.32
N SER A 85 -18.88 4.23 -5.74
CA SER A 85 -20.21 3.64 -6.02
C SER A 85 -20.58 3.64 -7.50
N ILE A 86 -20.05 4.58 -8.28
CA ILE A 86 -20.23 4.63 -9.74
C ILE A 86 -19.72 3.36 -10.46
N LEU A 87 -18.80 2.61 -9.85
CA LEU A 87 -18.30 1.34 -10.38
C LEU A 87 -19.30 0.19 -10.24
N GLY A 88 -20.34 0.35 -9.41
CA GLY A 88 -21.32 -0.70 -9.13
C GLY A 88 -20.73 -1.93 -8.43
N ARG A 89 -19.57 -1.79 -7.80
CA ARG A 89 -18.85 -2.87 -7.09
C ARG A 89 -19.06 -2.76 -5.59
N PRO A 90 -19.32 -3.88 -4.89
CA PRO A 90 -19.49 -3.89 -3.44
C PRO A 90 -18.11 -3.91 -2.76
N TYR A 91 -17.55 -2.74 -2.50
CA TYR A 91 -16.30 -2.62 -1.75
C TYR A 91 -16.52 -2.69 -0.25
N ASP A 92 -15.60 -3.37 0.44
CA ASP A 92 -15.45 -3.31 1.89
C ASP A 92 -14.00 -2.93 2.27
N ILE A 93 -13.78 -2.65 3.55
CA ILE A 93 -12.56 -2.05 4.07
C ILE A 93 -11.99 -2.93 5.19
N VAL A 94 -10.68 -3.19 5.14
CA VAL A 94 -9.91 -3.59 6.32
C VAL A 94 -9.00 -2.45 6.72
N HIS A 95 -9.17 -1.97 7.94
CA HIS A 95 -8.37 -0.91 8.55
C HIS A 95 -8.20 -1.20 10.03
N THR A 96 -7.01 -0.99 10.52
CA THR A 96 -6.66 -1.05 11.95
C THR A 96 -5.95 0.24 12.32
N GLU A 97 -6.24 0.77 13.50
CA GLU A 97 -5.60 1.98 13.97
C GLU A 97 -4.25 1.66 14.60
N SER A 98 -3.20 2.22 14.04
CA SER A 98 -1.85 2.12 14.60
C SER A 98 -1.62 3.16 15.70
N LYS A 99 -0.48 3.04 16.39
CA LYS A 99 -0.05 4.03 17.38
C LYS A 99 0.83 5.13 16.77
N ASP A 100 0.80 5.33 15.46
CA ASP A 100 1.57 6.39 14.80
C ASP A 100 1.22 7.76 15.36
N ASN A 101 2.25 8.56 15.65
CA ASN A 101 2.04 9.88 16.27
C ASN A 101 1.38 10.90 15.33
N ARG A 102 1.39 10.65 14.02
CA ARG A 102 0.72 11.51 13.03
C ARG A 102 -0.72 11.07 12.75
N GLY A 103 -1.14 9.90 13.30
CA GLY A 103 -2.46 9.33 13.07
C GLY A 103 -2.72 9.02 11.61
N ILE A 104 -1.76 8.38 10.96
CA ILE A 104 -1.91 7.89 9.59
C ILE A 104 -1.59 6.41 9.54
N ASP A 105 -2.43 5.67 8.86
CA ASP A 105 -2.42 4.22 8.84
C ASP A 105 -2.31 3.66 7.42
N VAL A 106 -2.32 2.34 7.35
CA VAL A 106 -2.48 1.55 6.13
C VAL A 106 -3.86 0.89 6.14
N ALA A 107 -4.40 0.62 4.96
CA ALA A 107 -5.69 -0.05 4.83
C ALA A 107 -5.78 -0.83 3.52
N PHE A 108 -6.74 -1.76 3.47
CA PHE A 108 -7.19 -2.39 2.24
C PHE A 108 -8.64 -2.03 1.93
N ILE A 109 -8.92 -1.76 0.66
CA ILE A 109 -10.25 -1.64 0.06
C ILE A 109 -10.36 -2.81 -0.92
N TYR A 110 -11.37 -3.65 -0.80
CA TYR A 110 -11.48 -4.86 -1.62
C TYR A 110 -12.92 -5.10 -2.10
N ASP A 111 -13.05 -5.64 -3.31
CA ASP A 111 -14.33 -6.07 -3.86
C ASP A 111 -14.76 -7.39 -3.22
N THR A 112 -15.90 -7.37 -2.53
CA THR A 112 -16.42 -8.55 -1.81
C THR A 112 -16.89 -9.67 -2.73
N THR A 113 -17.02 -9.43 -4.04
CA THR A 113 -17.28 -10.48 -5.04
C THR A 113 -16.00 -11.22 -5.47
N ALA A 114 -14.84 -10.57 -5.30
CA ALA A 114 -13.53 -11.13 -5.64
C ALA A 114 -12.86 -11.79 -4.42
N PHE A 115 -12.96 -11.15 -3.26
CA PHE A 115 -12.30 -11.55 -2.02
C PHE A 115 -13.26 -11.52 -0.82
N THR A 116 -12.99 -12.38 0.15
CA THR A 116 -13.53 -12.27 1.51
C THR A 116 -12.37 -12.37 2.50
N VAL A 117 -12.46 -11.72 3.65
CA VAL A 117 -11.51 -11.94 4.73
C VAL A 117 -11.69 -13.35 5.26
N GLU A 118 -10.59 -14.10 5.42
CA GLU A 118 -10.62 -15.41 6.05
C GLU A 118 -11.05 -15.28 7.51
N SER A 119 -11.99 -16.08 7.95
CA SER A 119 -12.51 -16.08 9.32
C SER A 119 -12.71 -17.51 9.81
N ASP A 120 -12.46 -17.73 11.10
CA ASP A 120 -12.73 -18.99 11.80
C ASP A 120 -13.32 -18.71 13.20
N ALA A 121 -13.30 -19.72 14.08
CA ALA A 121 -13.83 -19.61 15.45
C ALA A 121 -13.13 -18.51 16.29
N ASP A 122 -11.88 -18.17 15.94
CA ASP A 122 -11.08 -17.14 16.61
C ASP A 122 -11.26 -15.74 15.98
N GLY A 123 -12.12 -15.63 14.96
CA GLY A 123 -12.43 -14.37 14.25
C GLY A 123 -11.70 -14.20 12.92
N ASP A 124 -11.76 -12.97 12.40
CA ASP A 124 -11.16 -12.60 11.13
C ASP A 124 -9.63 -12.63 11.20
N LYS A 125 -9.00 -13.16 10.14
CA LYS A 125 -7.54 -13.29 10.07
C LYS A 125 -6.90 -11.98 9.57
N ILE A 126 -6.95 -10.99 10.45
CA ILE A 126 -6.37 -9.65 10.32
C ILE A 126 -5.34 -9.50 11.43
N PHE A 127 -4.12 -9.10 11.09
CA PHE A 127 -3.00 -9.03 12.03
C PHE A 127 -2.23 -7.73 11.85
N ASP A 128 -1.93 -7.06 12.98
CA ASP A 128 -1.06 -5.91 13.05
C ASP A 128 0.30 -6.31 13.59
N HIS A 129 1.34 -6.11 12.79
CA HIS A 129 2.70 -6.44 13.18
C HIS A 129 3.45 -5.16 13.54
N TRP A 130 3.80 -5.05 14.80
CA TRP A 130 4.46 -3.87 15.33
C TRP A 130 5.91 -3.75 14.85
N ILE A 131 6.24 -2.59 14.33
CA ILE A 131 7.62 -2.22 14.06
C ILE A 131 8.21 -1.61 15.34
N VAL A 132 9.22 -2.24 15.93
CA VAL A 132 9.87 -1.79 17.16
C VAL A 132 10.64 -0.51 16.90
N LYS A 133 10.08 0.61 17.35
CA LYS A 133 10.69 1.93 17.24
C LYS A 133 10.42 2.72 18.53
N ARG A 134 11.39 3.54 18.97
CA ARG A 134 11.27 4.37 20.18
C ARG A 134 10.01 5.26 20.17
N ASN A 135 9.72 5.90 19.03
CA ASN A 135 8.48 6.59 18.80
C ASN A 135 7.59 5.67 17.95
N ALA A 136 6.33 5.53 18.32
CA ALA A 136 5.40 4.70 17.57
C ALA A 136 5.38 5.06 16.08
N THR A 137 5.23 4.05 15.24
CA THR A 137 5.13 4.18 13.79
C THR A 137 3.97 3.29 13.32
N ARG A 138 3.64 3.35 12.03
CA ARG A 138 2.61 2.51 11.43
C ARG A 138 2.99 1.04 11.57
N ASP A 139 1.99 0.23 11.87
CA ASP A 139 2.15 -1.22 11.90
C ASP A 139 2.10 -1.78 10.48
N ILE A 140 2.61 -2.98 10.30
CA ILE A 140 2.46 -3.75 9.07
C ILE A 140 1.12 -4.50 9.18
N LEU A 141 0.17 -4.21 8.29
CA LEU A 141 -1.15 -4.85 8.28
C LEU A 141 -1.13 -6.08 7.38
N GLN A 142 -1.35 -7.26 7.96
CA GLN A 142 -1.56 -8.52 7.25
C GLN A 142 -3.05 -8.85 7.23
N VAL A 143 -3.55 -9.22 6.06
CA VAL A 143 -4.91 -9.75 5.89
C VAL A 143 -4.85 -11.04 5.08
N ASN A 144 -5.43 -12.10 5.62
CA ASN A 144 -5.61 -13.32 4.88
C ASN A 144 -6.94 -13.23 4.10
N PHE A 145 -6.85 -13.07 2.79
CA PHE A 145 -8.02 -13.09 1.92
C PHE A 145 -8.26 -14.48 1.35
N MET A 146 -9.53 -14.81 1.20
CA MET A 146 -9.99 -15.97 0.42
C MET A 146 -10.56 -15.47 -0.91
N THR A 147 -10.04 -16.00 -2.00
CA THR A 147 -10.59 -15.72 -3.33
C THR A 147 -11.96 -16.37 -3.50
N ARG A 148 -12.68 -16.02 -4.56
CA ARG A 148 -13.94 -16.69 -4.91
C ARG A 148 -13.78 -18.19 -5.17
N HIS A 149 -12.59 -18.68 -5.48
CA HIS A 149 -12.26 -20.11 -5.61
C HIS A 149 -11.82 -20.77 -4.30
N LYS A 150 -11.99 -20.08 -3.18
CA LYS A 150 -11.62 -20.55 -1.83
C LYS A 150 -10.13 -20.85 -1.66
N ARG A 151 -9.28 -20.08 -2.34
CA ARG A 151 -7.83 -20.13 -2.16
C ARG A 151 -7.35 -18.90 -1.38
N ARG A 152 -6.38 -19.14 -0.51
CA ARG A 152 -5.80 -18.08 0.33
C ARG A 152 -4.82 -17.24 -0.46
N LEU A 153 -4.99 -15.92 -0.36
CA LEU A 153 -4.03 -14.90 -0.76
C LEU A 153 -3.75 -14.02 0.46
N VAL A 154 -2.54 -14.08 0.98
CA VAL A 154 -2.15 -13.22 2.10
C VAL A 154 -1.64 -11.89 1.54
N ALA A 155 -2.33 -10.81 1.87
CA ALA A 155 -1.92 -9.45 1.50
C ALA A 155 -1.30 -8.74 2.72
N ILE A 156 -0.17 -8.06 2.53
CA ILE A 156 0.56 -7.35 3.58
C ILE A 156 0.79 -5.91 3.14
N ALA A 157 0.14 -4.95 3.83
CA ALA A 157 0.30 -3.52 3.59
C ALA A 157 1.42 -2.93 4.44
N ASN A 158 2.28 -2.14 3.82
CA ASN A 158 3.46 -1.55 4.44
C ASN A 158 3.50 -0.03 4.23
N HIS A 159 3.84 0.72 5.28
CA HIS A 159 4.25 2.11 5.16
C HIS A 159 5.41 2.36 6.13
N TRP A 160 6.61 2.17 5.63
CA TRP A 160 7.81 2.20 6.46
C TRP A 160 8.22 3.61 6.89
N PRO A 161 9.10 3.75 7.91
CA PRO A 161 9.60 5.04 8.36
C PRO A 161 10.24 5.86 7.24
N SER A 162 9.78 7.10 7.11
CA SER A 162 10.17 8.04 6.06
C SER A 162 11.66 8.43 6.15
N ARG A 163 12.23 8.86 5.01
CA ARG A 163 13.58 9.46 4.90
C ARG A 163 13.64 10.91 5.37
N SER A 164 12.54 11.51 5.83
CA SER A 164 12.47 12.95 6.15
C SER A 164 13.40 13.42 7.26
N GLY A 165 13.89 12.51 8.10
CA GLY A 165 14.91 12.80 9.12
C GLY A 165 16.36 12.54 8.68
N GLY A 166 16.59 12.37 7.36
CA GLY A 166 17.86 11.91 6.79
C GLY A 166 17.78 10.44 6.39
N GLN A 167 18.29 10.13 5.20
CA GLN A 167 18.23 8.76 4.65
C GLN A 167 18.99 7.78 5.54
N PHE A 168 20.21 8.13 5.95
CA PHE A 168 21.06 7.28 6.78
C PHE A 168 20.59 7.24 8.24
N GLU A 169 20.15 8.36 8.78
CA GLU A 169 19.66 8.47 10.14
C GLU A 169 18.38 7.66 10.38
N SER A 170 17.56 7.51 9.36
CA SER A 170 16.31 6.76 9.41
C SER A 170 16.43 5.31 8.90
N GLU A 171 17.53 4.95 8.23
CA GLU A 171 17.76 3.59 7.70
C GLU A 171 17.59 2.49 8.77
N PRO A 172 18.10 2.61 10.02
CA PRO A 172 17.93 1.58 11.03
C PRO A 172 16.46 1.22 11.31
N TYR A 173 15.55 2.17 11.20
CA TYR A 173 14.13 1.92 11.41
C TYR A 173 13.48 1.17 10.24
N ARG A 174 13.93 1.42 9.00
CA ARG A 174 13.50 0.67 7.83
C ARG A 174 14.10 -0.74 7.81
N ILE A 175 15.32 -0.90 8.32
CA ILE A 175 15.94 -2.22 8.56
C ILE A 175 15.07 -3.04 9.52
N ILE A 176 14.64 -2.47 10.65
CA ILE A 176 13.75 -3.15 11.60
C ILE A 176 12.41 -3.52 10.93
N ALA A 177 11.85 -2.64 10.11
CA ALA A 177 10.62 -2.93 9.37
C ALA A 177 10.82 -4.07 8.36
N GLY A 178 11.96 -4.11 7.67
CA GLY A 178 12.33 -5.19 6.76
C GLY A 178 12.47 -6.54 7.46
N GLU A 179 13.16 -6.56 8.60
CA GLU A 179 13.29 -7.76 9.43
C GLU A 179 11.94 -8.24 9.97
N THR A 180 11.08 -7.30 10.39
CA THR A 180 9.71 -7.62 10.83
C THR A 180 8.92 -8.27 9.70
N LEU A 181 8.97 -7.73 8.48
CA LEU A 181 8.30 -8.29 7.32
C LEU A 181 8.81 -9.71 6.98
N ALA A 182 10.12 -9.92 6.99
CA ALA A 182 10.73 -11.23 6.74
C ALA A 182 10.33 -12.25 7.79
N TYR A 183 10.35 -11.87 9.08
CA TYR A 183 9.93 -12.74 10.18
C TYR A 183 8.48 -13.21 10.01
N PHE A 184 7.55 -12.30 9.72
CA PHE A 184 6.15 -12.69 9.55
C PHE A 184 5.90 -13.44 8.25
N HIS A 185 6.65 -13.19 7.19
CA HIS A 185 6.61 -14.03 5.98
C HIS A 185 7.00 -15.48 6.29
N GLU A 186 8.02 -15.69 7.11
CA GLU A 186 8.39 -17.03 7.58
C GLU A 186 7.28 -17.68 8.43
N ARG A 187 6.67 -16.93 9.37
CA ARG A 187 5.54 -17.44 10.16
C ARG A 187 4.31 -17.79 9.30
N ILE A 188 3.99 -16.99 8.31
CA ILE A 188 2.92 -17.27 7.34
C ILE A 188 3.19 -18.59 6.61
N ARG A 189 4.42 -18.78 6.14
CA ARG A 189 4.85 -20.01 5.48
C ARG A 189 4.78 -21.25 6.38
N GLU A 190 5.21 -21.11 7.64
CA GLU A 190 5.12 -22.21 8.63
C GLU A 190 3.68 -22.64 8.91
N ILE A 191 2.77 -21.67 8.97
CA ILE A 191 1.35 -21.93 9.27
C ILE A 191 0.60 -22.48 8.06
N HIS A 192 0.87 -21.97 6.86
CA HIS A 192 0.07 -22.21 5.66
C HIS A 192 0.77 -23.06 4.59
N GLY A 193 2.05 -23.42 4.80
CA GLY A 193 2.86 -24.22 3.87
C GLY A 193 3.68 -23.36 2.91
N ASP A 194 4.63 -24.03 2.25
CA ASP A 194 5.64 -23.38 1.40
C ASP A 194 5.03 -22.68 0.17
N ASP A 195 3.94 -23.20 -0.34
CA ASP A 195 3.27 -22.71 -1.56
C ASP A 195 2.23 -21.61 -1.29
N VAL A 196 2.17 -21.06 -0.06
CA VAL A 196 1.24 -19.98 0.27
C VAL A 196 1.52 -18.73 -0.56
N ALA A 197 0.45 -18.21 -1.18
CA ALA A 197 0.54 -16.97 -1.94
C ALA A 197 0.58 -15.75 -0.99
N VAL A 198 1.70 -15.04 -0.98
CA VAL A 198 1.88 -13.80 -0.20
C VAL A 198 2.22 -12.65 -1.13
N VAL A 199 1.54 -11.53 -0.96
CA VAL A 199 1.80 -10.26 -1.64
C VAL A 199 2.01 -9.17 -0.59
N ALA A 200 3.24 -8.74 -0.41
CA ALA A 200 3.54 -7.54 0.34
C ALA A 200 3.59 -6.35 -0.62
N MET A 201 2.85 -5.31 -0.28
CA MET A 201 2.78 -4.06 -1.05
C MET A 201 2.91 -2.88 -0.11
N GLY A 202 3.46 -1.76 -0.61
CA GLY A 202 3.64 -0.64 0.29
C GLY A 202 4.50 0.48 -0.26
N ASP A 203 4.46 1.60 0.47
CA ASP A 203 5.50 2.60 0.47
C ASP A 203 6.60 2.18 1.46
N PHE A 204 7.64 1.58 0.93
CA PHE A 204 8.77 1.08 1.72
C PHE A 204 9.75 2.20 2.11
N ASN A 205 9.58 3.41 1.57
CA ASN A 205 10.47 4.54 1.79
C ASN A 205 11.96 4.23 1.51
N ASP A 206 12.25 3.14 0.83
CA ASP A 206 13.56 2.69 0.34
C ASP A 206 13.43 2.14 -1.07
N GLU A 207 14.53 2.19 -1.82
CA GLU A 207 14.60 1.66 -3.18
C GLU A 207 14.73 0.13 -3.18
N PRO A 208 14.35 -0.57 -4.27
CA PRO A 208 14.46 -2.03 -4.36
C PRO A 208 15.86 -2.59 -4.06
N PHE A 209 16.91 -1.78 -4.24
CA PHE A 209 18.32 -2.18 -3.99
C PHE A 209 18.83 -1.80 -2.59
N ASP A 210 18.04 -1.07 -1.78
CA ASP A 210 18.46 -0.66 -0.44
C ASP A 210 18.54 -1.87 0.51
N ARG A 211 19.38 -1.74 1.52
CA ARG A 211 19.69 -2.83 2.47
C ARG A 211 18.47 -3.36 3.19
N SER A 212 17.55 -2.47 3.57
CA SER A 212 16.29 -2.84 4.23
C SER A 212 15.47 -3.83 3.40
N LEU A 213 15.42 -3.65 2.07
CA LEU A 213 14.71 -4.52 1.14
C LEU A 213 15.52 -5.80 0.85
N MET A 214 16.79 -5.65 0.45
CA MET A 214 17.59 -6.78 -0.05
C MET A 214 18.05 -7.72 1.06
N HIS A 215 18.47 -7.18 2.21
CA HIS A 215 19.15 -7.97 3.23
C HIS A 215 18.27 -8.29 4.44
N TYR A 216 17.22 -7.50 4.67
CA TYR A 216 16.36 -7.66 5.84
C TYR A 216 14.95 -8.12 5.46
N ALA A 217 14.29 -7.52 4.47
CA ALA A 217 13.04 -8.05 3.93
C ALA A 217 13.27 -9.25 2.97
N LEU A 218 14.50 -9.59 2.67
CA LEU A 218 14.88 -10.71 1.78
C LEU A 218 14.22 -10.63 0.39
N SER A 219 14.20 -9.43 -0.16
CA SER A 219 13.53 -9.10 -1.43
C SER A 219 14.54 -8.99 -2.57
N TYR A 220 14.39 -9.79 -3.61
CA TYR A 220 15.36 -9.91 -4.69
C TYR A 220 14.76 -9.66 -6.07
N ARG A 221 15.62 -9.34 -7.04
CA ARG A 221 15.22 -9.10 -8.44
C ARG A 221 15.08 -10.37 -9.29
N HIS A 222 15.65 -11.50 -8.85
CA HIS A 222 15.72 -12.72 -9.64
C HIS A 222 14.72 -13.76 -9.14
N LYS A 223 13.85 -14.20 -10.03
CA LYS A 223 12.81 -15.21 -9.76
C LYS A 223 13.39 -16.51 -9.19
N GLU A 224 14.52 -16.95 -9.73
CA GLU A 224 15.18 -18.19 -9.29
C GLU A 224 15.55 -18.15 -7.80
N ARG A 225 15.88 -16.95 -7.29
CA ARG A 225 16.21 -16.79 -5.89
C ARG A 225 14.98 -16.93 -5.00
N ALA A 226 13.84 -16.38 -5.42
CA ALA A 226 12.58 -16.52 -4.70
C ALA A 226 12.01 -17.94 -4.73
N THR A 227 12.33 -18.75 -5.76
CA THR A 227 11.75 -20.09 -5.95
C THR A 227 12.70 -21.23 -5.55
N ARG A 228 13.94 -20.97 -5.18
CA ARG A 228 14.96 -21.99 -4.82
C ARG A 228 15.61 -21.75 -3.46
N ALA A 229 15.25 -20.67 -2.78
CA ALA A 229 15.80 -20.37 -1.46
C ALA A 229 15.21 -21.34 -0.42
N THR A 230 16.04 -21.76 0.53
CA THR A 230 15.61 -22.57 1.67
C THR A 230 14.73 -21.76 2.62
N ASN A 231 15.12 -20.48 2.83
CA ASN A 231 14.32 -19.54 3.61
C ASN A 231 13.35 -18.77 2.71
N PRO A 232 12.17 -18.37 3.22
CA PRO A 232 11.23 -17.58 2.44
C PRO A 232 11.85 -16.26 2.01
N THR A 233 11.73 -15.98 0.72
CA THR A 233 12.24 -14.76 0.10
C THR A 233 11.18 -14.19 -0.83
N PHE A 234 11.23 -12.90 -1.08
CA PHE A 234 10.35 -12.23 -2.03
C PHE A 234 11.03 -11.99 -3.37
N LEU A 235 10.26 -12.10 -4.45
CA LEU A 235 10.58 -11.48 -5.72
C LEU A 235 10.01 -10.06 -5.71
N ASN A 236 10.87 -9.06 -5.90
CA ASN A 236 10.45 -7.68 -6.06
C ASN A 236 10.16 -7.40 -7.54
N LEU A 237 8.92 -7.07 -7.82
CA LEU A 237 8.41 -6.90 -9.18
C LEU A 237 8.76 -5.55 -9.81
N MET A 238 9.30 -4.60 -9.03
CA MET A 238 9.52 -3.23 -9.50
C MET A 238 10.87 -3.02 -10.21
N TRP A 239 11.79 -3.96 -10.12
CA TRP A 239 13.13 -3.83 -10.73
C TRP A 239 13.11 -3.51 -12.23
N PRO A 240 12.27 -4.14 -13.07
CA PRO A 240 12.24 -3.81 -14.51
C PRO A 240 11.79 -2.37 -14.75
N LEU A 241 10.77 -1.89 -14.01
CA LEU A 241 10.25 -0.53 -14.15
C LEU A 241 11.28 0.52 -13.70
N MET A 242 11.97 0.25 -12.59
CA MET A 242 13.08 1.10 -12.12
C MET A 242 14.21 1.14 -13.16
N GLY A 243 14.56 0.00 -13.77
CA GLY A 243 15.53 -0.08 -14.86
C GLY A 243 15.15 0.75 -16.09
N ASP A 244 13.86 0.94 -16.33
CA ASP A 244 13.30 1.82 -17.38
C ASP A 244 13.23 3.30 -16.96
N GLY A 245 13.77 3.66 -15.80
CA GLY A 245 13.75 5.02 -15.25
C GLY A 245 12.40 5.47 -14.72
N ARG A 246 11.48 4.54 -14.45
CA ARG A 246 10.20 4.82 -13.81
C ARG A 246 10.34 4.84 -12.29
N GLY A 247 9.49 5.61 -11.62
CA GLY A 247 9.39 5.63 -10.18
C GLY A 247 7.99 6.05 -9.74
N SER A 248 7.66 5.75 -8.50
CA SER A 248 6.37 6.11 -7.91
C SER A 248 6.39 7.48 -7.20
N HIS A 249 7.56 7.94 -6.78
CA HIS A 249 7.75 9.20 -6.07
C HIS A 249 8.84 10.04 -6.75
N TYR A 250 8.80 11.37 -6.58
CA TYR A 250 9.79 12.28 -7.15
C TYR A 250 10.37 13.24 -6.08
N PHE A 251 11.67 13.10 -5.83
CA PHE A 251 12.45 14.03 -5.04
C PHE A 251 13.87 14.08 -5.63
N ASP A 252 14.21 15.18 -6.31
CA ASP A 252 15.48 15.33 -7.04
C ASP A 252 15.77 14.19 -8.05
N GLY A 253 14.71 13.52 -8.48
CA GLY A 253 14.71 12.36 -9.35
C GLY A 253 13.56 11.41 -9.01
N PHE A 254 13.25 10.49 -9.93
CA PHE A 254 12.28 9.44 -9.64
C PHE A 254 12.88 8.37 -8.74
N GLY A 255 12.13 8.01 -7.68
CA GLY A 255 12.39 6.90 -6.78
C GLY A 255 11.28 5.86 -6.84
N MET A 256 11.63 4.56 -6.70
CA MET A 256 10.69 3.45 -6.67
C MET A 256 10.40 3.06 -5.22
N LEU A 257 9.67 3.92 -4.49
CA LEU A 257 9.39 3.74 -3.06
C LEU A 257 8.19 2.82 -2.81
N ASP A 258 7.20 2.86 -3.72
CA ASP A 258 6.04 1.97 -3.70
C ASP A 258 6.37 0.71 -4.47
N GLN A 259 6.18 -0.47 -3.85
CA GLN A 259 6.65 -1.72 -4.41
C GLN A 259 5.68 -2.89 -4.18
N PHE A 260 5.75 -3.88 -5.07
CA PHE A 260 5.16 -5.21 -4.89
C PHE A 260 6.26 -6.24 -4.68
N LEU A 261 6.17 -6.95 -3.55
CA LEU A 261 7.01 -8.09 -3.20
C LEU A 261 6.13 -9.33 -3.17
N VAL A 262 6.48 -10.37 -3.91
CA VAL A 262 5.65 -11.58 -4.02
C VAL A 262 6.44 -12.82 -3.61
N SER A 263 5.76 -13.74 -2.91
CA SER A 263 6.33 -15.01 -2.46
C SER A 263 6.46 -16.04 -3.58
N GLU A 264 7.13 -17.15 -3.29
CA GLU A 264 7.19 -18.34 -4.15
C GLU A 264 5.78 -18.79 -4.60
N GLY A 265 4.79 -18.73 -3.71
CA GLY A 265 3.41 -19.10 -3.99
C GLY A 265 2.72 -18.34 -5.13
N VAL A 266 3.28 -17.18 -5.51
CA VAL A 266 2.77 -16.35 -6.62
C VAL A 266 3.64 -16.47 -7.88
N VAL A 267 4.87 -16.94 -7.78
CA VAL A 267 5.83 -16.91 -8.92
C VAL A 267 6.28 -18.27 -9.41
N LYS A 268 6.12 -19.33 -8.62
CA LYS A 268 6.53 -20.70 -8.98
C LYS A 268 5.59 -21.32 -10.01
N SER A 269 6.15 -21.89 -11.06
CA SER A 269 5.35 -22.62 -12.05
C SER A 269 4.59 -23.79 -11.41
N GLY A 270 3.35 -23.99 -11.86
CA GLY A 270 2.53 -25.10 -11.40
C GLY A 270 1.61 -24.76 -10.23
N LEU A 271 1.87 -23.66 -9.49
CA LEU A 271 1.02 -23.20 -8.42
C LEU A 271 -0.25 -22.48 -8.94
N PRO A 272 -1.28 -22.33 -8.09
CA PRO A 272 -2.55 -21.71 -8.48
C PRO A 272 -2.41 -20.26 -8.93
N PHE A 273 -1.56 -19.49 -8.26
CA PHE A 273 -1.40 -18.07 -8.55
C PHE A 273 -0.19 -17.77 -9.41
N SER A 274 -0.30 -16.72 -10.22
CA SER A 274 0.82 -16.15 -10.97
C SER A 274 0.60 -14.67 -11.22
N VAL A 275 1.69 -13.89 -11.32
CA VAL A 275 1.61 -12.52 -11.83
C VAL A 275 1.51 -12.59 -13.34
N LYS A 276 0.52 -11.90 -13.91
CA LYS A 276 0.35 -11.80 -15.36
C LYS A 276 1.54 -11.09 -15.97
N ASP A 277 2.06 -11.65 -17.05
CA ASP A 277 3.22 -11.05 -17.74
C ASP A 277 2.92 -9.60 -18.17
N LYS A 278 3.91 -8.71 -17.93
CA LYS A 278 3.85 -7.29 -18.28
C LYS A 278 2.67 -6.50 -17.66
N SER A 279 2.05 -7.01 -16.61
CA SER A 279 0.94 -6.32 -15.93
C SER A 279 1.38 -5.37 -14.81
N VAL A 280 2.64 -5.45 -14.39
CA VAL A 280 3.16 -4.56 -13.33
C VAL A 280 3.40 -3.18 -13.93
N GLU A 281 2.82 -2.16 -13.32
CA GLU A 281 2.88 -0.80 -13.85
C GLU A 281 2.89 0.28 -12.76
N VAL A 282 3.44 1.45 -13.10
CA VAL A 282 3.24 2.70 -12.36
C VAL A 282 2.18 3.49 -13.12
N LEU A 283 1.08 3.82 -12.44
CA LEU A 283 -0.07 4.51 -13.03
C LEU A 283 0.16 6.03 -13.01
N ASN A 284 0.55 6.57 -14.14
CA ASN A 284 0.83 8.00 -14.31
C ASN A 284 -0.12 8.63 -15.34
N PHE A 285 -1.41 8.67 -15.01
CA PHE A 285 -2.40 9.30 -15.88
C PHE A 285 -2.03 10.77 -16.18
N PRO A 286 -2.33 11.29 -17.40
CA PRO A 286 -1.90 12.63 -17.82
C PRO A 286 -2.23 13.74 -16.83
N GLU A 287 -3.38 13.69 -16.17
CA GLU A 287 -3.82 14.67 -15.17
C GLU A 287 -3.04 14.62 -13.85
N MET A 288 -2.37 13.50 -13.57
CA MET A 288 -1.51 13.33 -12.39
C MET A 288 -0.10 13.90 -12.59
N LEU A 289 0.21 14.40 -13.78
CA LEU A 289 1.54 14.85 -14.13
C LEU A 289 1.72 16.35 -13.90
N LYS A 290 2.86 16.76 -13.32
CA LYS A 290 3.24 18.15 -13.10
C LYS A 290 4.66 18.44 -13.59
N GLY A 291 4.84 19.64 -14.21
CA GLY A 291 6.14 20.14 -14.59
C GLY A 291 6.81 19.38 -15.73
N ARG A 292 8.03 19.82 -16.06
CA ARG A 292 8.81 19.26 -17.19
C ARG A 292 9.24 17.81 -17.00
N TYR A 293 9.40 17.39 -15.73
CA TYR A 293 9.81 16.04 -15.36
C TYR A 293 8.63 15.06 -15.26
N LYS A 294 7.38 15.55 -15.45
CA LYS A 294 6.16 14.73 -15.33
C LYS A 294 6.06 14.04 -13.97
N GLN A 295 6.51 14.73 -12.90
CA GLN A 295 6.41 14.22 -11.54
C GLN A 295 4.96 14.16 -11.04
N PRO A 296 4.68 13.43 -9.94
CA PRO A 296 3.36 13.39 -9.34
C PRO A 296 2.84 14.79 -9.00
N LYS A 297 1.59 15.04 -9.35
CA LYS A 297 0.89 16.29 -9.04
C LYS A 297 0.27 16.16 -7.65
N ARG A 298 1.04 16.52 -6.64
CA ARG A 298 0.61 16.43 -5.25
C ARG A 298 -0.54 17.39 -4.94
N PHE A 299 -1.40 16.98 -4.01
CA PHE A 299 -2.45 17.83 -3.45
C PHE A 299 -1.89 18.81 -2.41
N GLY A 300 -0.97 18.35 -1.60
CA GLY A 300 -0.32 19.12 -0.54
C GLY A 300 -0.74 18.67 0.86
N ARG A 301 0.11 19.01 1.83
CA ARG A 301 -0.12 18.68 3.23
C ARG A 301 -1.08 19.66 3.89
N PRO A 302 -1.95 19.21 4.82
CA PRO A 302 -2.85 20.09 5.57
C PRO A 302 -2.16 21.22 6.33
N SER A 303 -0.95 20.99 6.86
CA SER A 303 -0.13 22.01 7.54
C SER A 303 0.31 23.15 6.63
N SER A 304 0.26 22.96 5.32
CA SER A 304 0.62 23.95 4.30
C SER A 304 -0.63 24.56 3.64
N ALA A 305 -1.64 24.90 4.42
CA ALA A 305 -2.96 25.34 3.98
C ALA A 305 -2.98 26.44 2.90
N SER A 306 -1.95 27.28 2.84
CA SER A 306 -1.81 28.32 1.81
C SER A 306 -1.32 27.78 0.46
N THR A 307 -0.99 26.51 0.36
CA THR A 307 -0.32 25.92 -0.81
C THR A 307 -0.98 24.65 -1.36
N PHE A 308 -2.26 24.39 -0.99
CA PHE A 308 -2.99 23.27 -1.59
C PHE A 308 -3.14 23.46 -3.10
N ASP A 309 -2.79 22.42 -3.84
CA ASP A 309 -3.18 22.29 -5.24
C ASP A 309 -4.45 21.45 -5.32
N GLU A 310 -5.62 22.12 -5.28
CA GLU A 310 -6.92 21.45 -5.29
C GLU A 310 -7.19 20.67 -6.59
N THR A 311 -6.30 20.75 -7.57
CA THR A 311 -6.30 19.95 -8.79
C THR A 311 -5.25 18.83 -8.74
N GLY A 312 -4.52 18.71 -7.63
CA GLY A 312 -3.54 17.68 -7.37
C GLY A 312 -4.16 16.39 -6.82
N PHE A 313 -3.35 15.37 -6.66
CA PHE A 313 -3.77 14.03 -6.23
C PHE A 313 -2.95 13.55 -5.03
N SER A 314 -1.72 13.13 -5.26
CA SER A 314 -0.75 12.67 -4.27
C SER A 314 0.66 12.99 -4.76
N ASP A 315 1.64 12.99 -3.86
CA ASP A 315 3.07 13.04 -4.19
C ASP A 315 3.62 11.67 -4.62
N HIS A 316 2.77 10.65 -4.65
CA HIS A 316 3.07 9.32 -5.19
C HIS A 316 2.14 8.97 -6.36
N PHE A 317 2.68 8.25 -7.33
CA PHE A 317 1.87 7.54 -8.32
C PHE A 317 1.41 6.19 -7.76
N PRO A 318 0.17 5.75 -8.05
CA PRO A 318 -0.22 4.37 -7.75
C PRO A 318 0.62 3.38 -8.53
N ILE A 319 0.77 2.19 -7.98
CA ILE A 319 1.29 1.02 -8.69
C ILE A 319 0.20 -0.04 -8.81
N ALA A 320 0.25 -0.84 -9.86
CA ALA A 320 -0.72 -1.90 -10.08
C ALA A 320 -0.08 -3.15 -10.70
N MET A 321 -0.76 -4.29 -10.52
CA MET A 321 -0.45 -5.55 -11.18
C MET A 321 -1.72 -6.38 -11.34
N VAL A 322 -1.66 -7.41 -12.19
CA VAL A 322 -2.71 -8.43 -12.30
C VAL A 322 -2.18 -9.75 -11.78
N ILE A 323 -2.91 -10.33 -10.83
CA ILE A 323 -2.70 -11.70 -10.36
C ILE A 323 -3.71 -12.61 -11.08
N GLU A 324 -3.21 -13.66 -11.69
CA GLU A 324 -4.02 -14.71 -12.32
C GLU A 324 -4.13 -15.92 -11.40
N GLU A 325 -5.35 -16.42 -11.22
CA GLU A 325 -5.65 -17.65 -10.51
C GLU A 325 -6.14 -18.70 -11.49
N LYS A 326 -5.49 -19.87 -11.49
CA LYS A 326 -5.94 -21.02 -12.28
C LYS A 326 -7.21 -21.61 -11.66
N ASP A 327 -8.10 -22.07 -12.51
CA ASP A 327 -9.30 -22.80 -12.09
C ASP A 327 -8.98 -24.11 -11.38
#